data_32185ead317210d89423603e49e04568
#
_entry.id   32185ead317210d89423603e49e04568
#
_cell.length_a   1.000
_cell.length_b   1.000
_cell.length_c   1.000
_cell.angle_alpha   90.00
_cell.angle_beta   90.00
_cell.angle_gamma   90.00
#
_symmetry.space_group_name_H-M   'P 1'
#
loop_
_entity.id
_entity.type
_entity.pdbx_description
1 polymer ?
#
loop_
_entity_poly.entity_id
_entity_poly.type
_entity_poly.pdbx_seq_one_letter_code
_entity_poly.pdbx_strand_id
1 'polypeptide(L)'
;MKSSKYNFFIPYKDRVICFNGISGKVFSVSKEHEFDDIKQYIETPIGKNNVTDFLVQNKFIIEDSMDELEFLKTNNRRSIFDNSYHLVINPTLECNFKCWYCYEKAVVGRMSDRTMKKIKNLIKNITSEENIDELIISWFGGEPMLYFCQVIYPISLFARNICEKNNVKFETNMTTNGFLLSRERIQMLREIKMMRFQITIDGNKKTHNKVRNQNGKPSFDEIVNNIISICTYIPNTHITLRINYTNEILKQDIGETLSLFPKQIRKNIRVDFQRVWQTEGERNAVELLRNIDLASDMGFAPALCGEYSIHKYHRCYADRFNFAHINFDGKVYRCTARDYSQRYECGELSEAGEIIWNTKINELMFSKSNFDNEKCLSCKLLPICVGPCYQNYRDYKEGKSSAFCFEENNEIDVNTFIVRYYLTVKKICRERQDAISPLLY
;
A
#
# COMPACT_ATOMS: atom_id res chain seq x y z
N MET A 1 -14.63 -29.36 17.02
CA MET A 1 -14.00 -28.79 15.80
C MET A 1 -15.09 -28.36 14.86
N LYS A 2 -14.93 -27.20 14.20
CA LYS A 2 -15.89 -26.62 13.24
C LYS A 2 -15.17 -26.03 12.02
N SER A 3 -15.89 -25.90 10.92
CA SER A 3 -15.41 -25.20 9.73
C SER A 3 -15.19 -23.71 10.02
N SER A 4 -14.09 -23.14 9.53
CA SER A 4 -13.91 -21.68 9.55
C SER A 4 -14.92 -20.98 8.63
N LYS A 5 -15.49 -19.88 9.11
CA LYS A 5 -16.38 -18.99 8.34
C LYS A 5 -15.68 -18.39 7.11
N TYR A 6 -14.36 -18.28 7.17
CA TYR A 6 -13.54 -17.56 6.19
C TYR A 6 -12.85 -18.48 5.17
N ASN A 7 -13.41 -19.67 4.95
CA ASN A 7 -12.97 -20.58 3.88
C ASN A 7 -13.59 -20.19 2.56
N PHE A 8 -12.80 -20.15 1.50
CA PHE A 8 -13.22 -19.92 0.12
C PHE A 8 -12.87 -21.15 -0.72
N PHE A 9 -13.81 -21.55 -1.59
CA PHE A 9 -13.64 -22.65 -2.53
C PHE A 9 -14.00 -22.14 -3.93
N ILE A 10 -12.99 -22.02 -4.80
CA ILE A 10 -13.14 -21.37 -6.08
C ILE A 10 -12.82 -22.34 -7.19
N PRO A 11 -13.78 -22.71 -8.06
CA PRO A 11 -13.53 -23.53 -9.24
C PRO A 11 -12.53 -22.83 -10.17
N TYR A 12 -11.48 -23.55 -10.56
CA TYR A 12 -10.47 -23.06 -11.48
C TYR A 12 -9.97 -24.21 -12.38
N LYS A 13 -10.40 -24.22 -13.66
CA LYS A 13 -10.15 -25.31 -14.61
C LYS A 13 -10.67 -26.64 -14.05
N ASP A 14 -9.82 -27.67 -14.02
CA ASP A 14 -10.06 -29.01 -13.47
C ASP A 14 -9.85 -29.10 -11.94
N ARG A 15 -9.60 -27.97 -11.28
CA ARG A 15 -9.28 -27.92 -9.84
C ARG A 15 -10.24 -27.00 -9.08
N VAL A 16 -10.25 -27.16 -7.76
CA VAL A 16 -10.84 -26.20 -6.82
C VAL A 16 -9.72 -25.59 -6.00
N ILE A 17 -9.62 -24.27 -6.00
CA ILE A 17 -8.72 -23.53 -5.13
C ILE A 17 -9.39 -23.36 -3.79
N CYS A 18 -8.72 -23.84 -2.74
CA CYS A 18 -9.10 -23.69 -1.34
C CYS A 18 -8.27 -22.57 -0.73
N PHE A 19 -8.91 -21.57 -0.17
CA PHE A 19 -8.25 -20.43 0.48
C PHE A 19 -8.91 -20.14 1.82
N ASN A 20 -8.12 -19.89 2.85
CA ASN A 20 -8.62 -19.41 4.13
C ASN A 20 -8.18 -17.96 4.37
N GLY A 21 -9.13 -17.08 4.61
CA GLY A 21 -8.90 -15.64 4.75
C GLY A 21 -8.11 -15.25 6.01
N ILE A 22 -8.16 -16.05 7.08
CA ILE A 22 -7.43 -15.75 8.32
C ILE A 22 -5.97 -16.14 8.20
N SER A 23 -5.69 -17.35 7.73
CA SER A 23 -4.32 -17.87 7.63
C SER A 23 -3.62 -17.42 6.34
N GLY A 24 -4.37 -16.94 5.35
CA GLY A 24 -3.83 -16.67 4.01
C GLY A 24 -3.37 -17.93 3.27
N LYS A 25 -3.57 -19.13 3.82
CA LYS A 25 -3.17 -20.34 3.15
C LYS A 25 -4.02 -20.61 1.94
N VAL A 26 -3.34 -20.96 0.85
CA VAL A 26 -3.98 -21.33 -0.42
C VAL A 26 -3.40 -22.64 -0.94
N PHE A 27 -4.24 -23.53 -1.44
CA PHE A 27 -3.88 -24.76 -2.15
C PHE A 27 -4.97 -25.13 -3.15
N SER A 28 -4.74 -26.13 -3.96
CA SER A 28 -5.78 -26.64 -4.88
C SER A 28 -5.86 -28.14 -4.89
N VAL A 29 -7.05 -28.65 -5.09
CA VAL A 29 -7.37 -30.09 -5.17
C VAL A 29 -8.09 -30.40 -6.48
N SER A 30 -8.07 -31.64 -6.93
CA SER A 30 -8.85 -32.11 -8.09
C SER A 30 -10.34 -31.92 -7.83
N LYS A 31 -11.05 -31.41 -8.83
CA LYS A 31 -12.49 -31.18 -8.74
C LYS A 31 -13.28 -32.49 -8.69
N GLU A 32 -12.81 -33.54 -9.39
CA GLU A 32 -13.55 -34.78 -9.58
C GLU A 32 -13.35 -35.80 -8.44
N HIS A 33 -12.20 -35.77 -7.74
CA HIS A 33 -11.82 -36.85 -6.84
C HIS A 33 -11.46 -36.38 -5.41
N GLU A 34 -10.91 -35.20 -5.24
CA GLU A 34 -10.34 -34.79 -3.94
C GLU A 34 -11.16 -33.70 -3.25
N PHE A 35 -11.97 -32.95 -3.98
CA PHE A 35 -12.65 -31.78 -3.40
C PHE A 35 -13.75 -32.20 -2.43
N ASP A 36 -14.54 -33.21 -2.78
CA ASP A 36 -15.63 -33.67 -1.91
C ASP A 36 -15.09 -34.25 -0.60
N ASP A 37 -13.96 -34.99 -0.65
CA ASP A 37 -13.29 -35.51 0.54
C ASP A 37 -12.80 -34.35 1.43
N ILE A 38 -12.08 -33.37 0.86
CA ILE A 38 -11.61 -32.19 1.61
C ILE A 38 -12.75 -31.39 2.19
N LYS A 39 -13.84 -31.20 1.44
CA LYS A 39 -15.04 -30.52 1.91
C LYS A 39 -15.68 -31.27 3.06
N GLN A 40 -15.80 -32.60 2.98
CA GLN A 40 -16.32 -33.43 4.04
C GLN A 40 -15.46 -33.36 5.32
N TYR A 41 -14.12 -33.39 5.19
CA TYR A 41 -13.22 -33.17 6.32
C TYR A 41 -13.41 -31.81 7.00
N ILE A 42 -13.63 -30.77 6.21
CA ILE A 42 -13.83 -29.40 6.72
C ILE A 42 -15.19 -29.26 7.41
N GLU A 43 -16.26 -29.82 6.84
CA GLU A 43 -17.63 -29.72 7.36
C GLU A 43 -17.89 -30.66 8.54
N THR A 44 -17.27 -31.84 8.50
CA THR A 44 -17.44 -32.89 9.54
C THR A 44 -16.07 -33.44 9.91
N PRO A 45 -15.30 -32.73 10.72
CA PRO A 45 -13.95 -33.17 11.12
C PRO A 45 -13.98 -34.48 11.88
N ILE A 46 -13.57 -35.58 11.25
CA ILE A 46 -13.54 -36.92 11.86
C ILE A 46 -12.08 -37.39 11.97
N GLY A 47 -11.64 -37.67 13.18
CA GLY A 47 -10.36 -38.32 13.47
C GLY A 47 -9.13 -37.40 13.36
N LYS A 48 -7.99 -37.94 13.82
CA LYS A 48 -6.66 -37.29 13.63
C LYS A 48 -5.94 -38.01 12.49
N ASN A 49 -5.67 -37.28 11.43
CA ASN A 49 -4.82 -37.71 10.33
C ASN A 49 -4.09 -36.52 9.75
N ASN A 50 -3.12 -36.73 8.87
CA ASN A 50 -2.30 -35.71 8.29
C ASN A 50 -3.10 -34.60 7.56
N VAL A 51 -4.25 -34.96 6.96
CA VAL A 51 -5.13 -34.00 6.26
C VAL A 51 -5.84 -33.11 7.27
N THR A 52 -6.42 -33.69 8.31
CA THR A 52 -7.08 -32.94 9.39
C THR A 52 -6.09 -32.04 10.11
N ASP A 53 -4.88 -32.51 10.41
CA ASP A 53 -3.84 -31.74 11.08
C ASP A 53 -3.41 -30.53 10.19
N PHE A 54 -3.24 -30.77 8.88
CA PHE A 54 -2.97 -29.69 7.91
C PHE A 54 -4.10 -28.64 7.87
N LEU A 55 -5.36 -29.08 7.81
CA LEU A 55 -6.52 -28.18 7.75
C LEU A 55 -6.67 -27.36 9.05
N VAL A 56 -6.40 -27.96 10.20
CA VAL A 56 -6.42 -27.27 11.52
C VAL A 56 -5.27 -26.25 11.61
N GLN A 57 -4.05 -26.68 11.29
CA GLN A 57 -2.88 -25.79 11.31
C GLN A 57 -3.08 -24.55 10.41
N ASN A 58 -3.77 -24.71 9.29
CA ASN A 58 -4.02 -23.66 8.31
C ASN A 58 -5.40 -23.00 8.45
N LYS A 59 -6.09 -23.20 9.58
CA LYS A 59 -7.36 -22.54 9.95
C LYS A 59 -8.54 -22.82 9.01
N PHE A 60 -8.51 -23.89 8.21
CA PHE A 60 -9.69 -24.35 7.49
C PHE A 60 -10.70 -25.01 8.45
N ILE A 61 -10.17 -25.68 9.45
CA ILE A 61 -10.89 -26.21 10.60
C ILE A 61 -10.37 -25.50 11.84
N ILE A 62 -11.26 -25.16 12.76
CA ILE A 62 -10.95 -24.47 14.00
C ILE A 62 -11.59 -25.20 15.20
N GLU A 63 -11.11 -24.93 16.39
CA GLU A 63 -11.72 -25.41 17.63
C GLU A 63 -13.10 -24.77 17.84
N ASP A 64 -14.04 -25.49 18.45
CA ASP A 64 -15.39 -24.99 18.75
C ASP A 64 -15.35 -23.74 19.63
N SER A 65 -14.37 -23.66 20.54
CA SER A 65 -14.12 -22.55 21.45
C SER A 65 -13.54 -21.31 20.75
N MET A 66 -13.00 -21.44 19.55
CA MET A 66 -12.38 -20.30 18.84
C MET A 66 -13.44 -19.31 18.33
N ASP A 67 -13.36 -18.07 18.78
CA ASP A 67 -14.07 -16.94 18.20
C ASP A 67 -13.18 -16.25 17.15
N GLU A 68 -13.51 -16.50 15.87
CA GLU A 68 -12.76 -15.93 14.75
C GLU A 68 -12.87 -14.41 14.68
N LEU A 69 -14.01 -13.86 15.11
CA LEU A 69 -14.22 -12.41 15.09
C LEU A 69 -13.37 -11.72 16.15
N GLU A 70 -13.32 -12.25 17.37
CA GLU A 70 -12.45 -11.73 18.44
C GLU A 70 -10.96 -11.91 18.09
N PHE A 71 -10.60 -12.98 17.39
CA PHE A 71 -9.26 -13.15 16.85
C PHE A 71 -8.90 -12.00 15.87
N LEU A 72 -9.79 -11.67 14.94
CA LEU A 72 -9.58 -10.57 13.99
C LEU A 72 -9.54 -9.21 14.68
N LYS A 73 -10.43 -8.93 15.62
CA LYS A 73 -10.44 -7.71 16.43
C LYS A 73 -9.13 -7.53 17.19
N THR A 74 -8.65 -8.60 17.82
CA THR A 74 -7.39 -8.57 18.59
C THR A 74 -6.21 -8.24 17.69
N ASN A 75 -6.11 -8.87 16.51
CA ASN A 75 -5.03 -8.59 15.58
C ASN A 75 -5.14 -7.19 14.94
N ASN A 76 -6.37 -6.71 14.71
CA ASN A 76 -6.58 -5.33 14.27
C ASN A 76 -6.06 -4.34 15.32
N ARG A 77 -6.41 -4.50 16.60
CA ARG A 77 -5.91 -3.66 17.70
C ARG A 77 -4.38 -3.66 17.75
N ARG A 78 -3.75 -4.84 17.71
CA ARG A 78 -2.27 -4.96 17.68
C ARG A 78 -1.66 -4.23 16.48
N SER A 79 -2.30 -4.33 15.31
CA SER A 79 -1.83 -3.71 14.09
C SER A 79 -1.99 -2.18 14.07
N ILE A 80 -2.97 -1.64 14.80
CA ILE A 80 -3.21 -0.20 14.93
C ILE A 80 -2.27 0.43 15.96
N PHE A 81 -1.98 -0.28 17.05
CA PHE A 81 -1.14 0.20 18.16
C PHE A 81 0.24 -0.45 18.17
N ASP A 82 0.84 -0.65 17.00
CA ASP A 82 2.22 -1.15 16.93
C ASP A 82 3.25 -0.06 17.32
N ASN A 83 4.48 -0.50 17.59
CA ASN A 83 5.57 0.38 18.04
C ASN A 83 6.28 1.12 16.90
N SER A 84 5.70 1.19 15.72
CA SER A 84 6.29 1.88 14.59
C SER A 84 5.57 3.22 14.38
N TYR A 85 6.33 4.31 14.33
CA TYR A 85 5.78 5.64 14.07
C TYR A 85 5.96 6.02 12.61
N HIS A 86 4.87 6.40 11.94
CA HIS A 86 4.90 6.78 10.53
C HIS A 86 4.54 8.26 10.34
N LEU A 87 5.51 9.05 9.90
CA LEU A 87 5.33 10.45 9.51
C LEU A 87 5.28 10.55 7.99
N VAL A 88 4.20 11.10 7.45
CA VAL A 88 4.18 11.63 6.08
C VAL A 88 4.45 13.12 6.17
N ILE A 89 5.37 13.65 5.35
CA ILE A 89 5.77 15.05 5.42
C ILE A 89 5.73 15.65 4.01
N ASN A 90 5.00 16.76 3.85
CA ASN A 90 5.03 17.56 2.65
C ASN A 90 6.03 18.71 2.82
N PRO A 91 7.17 18.72 2.12
CA PRO A 91 8.10 19.84 2.15
C PRO A 91 7.52 21.07 1.45
N THR A 92 6.56 20.84 0.56
CA THR A 92 5.87 21.85 -0.26
C THR A 92 4.59 21.27 -0.87
N LEU A 93 3.68 22.13 -1.28
CA LEU A 93 2.58 21.80 -2.21
C LEU A 93 2.84 22.36 -3.62
N GLU A 94 3.99 22.98 -3.85
CA GLU A 94 4.43 23.41 -5.17
C GLU A 94 4.84 22.21 -6.00
N CYS A 95 4.49 22.21 -7.30
CA CYS A 95 4.87 21.16 -8.24
C CYS A 95 5.35 21.78 -9.56
N ASN A 96 6.40 21.20 -10.14
CA ASN A 96 6.90 21.57 -11.46
C ASN A 96 6.06 21.01 -12.62
N PHE A 97 5.06 20.15 -12.33
CA PHE A 97 4.09 19.64 -13.30
C PHE A 97 2.67 20.16 -13.02
N LYS A 98 1.81 20.10 -14.04
CA LYS A 98 0.38 20.51 -13.96
C LYS A 98 -0.52 19.42 -14.50
N CYS A 99 -0.50 18.22 -13.85
CA CYS A 99 -1.33 17.09 -14.25
C CYS A 99 -2.81 17.42 -14.04
N TRP A 100 -3.65 17.23 -15.06
CA TRP A 100 -5.07 17.60 -15.03
C TRP A 100 -5.89 16.87 -13.95
N TYR A 101 -5.46 15.68 -13.58
CA TYR A 101 -6.13 14.84 -12.56
C TYR A 101 -5.53 15.01 -11.15
N CYS A 102 -4.61 15.94 -10.95
CA CYS A 102 -4.04 16.17 -9.62
C CYS A 102 -5.11 16.71 -8.66
N TYR A 103 -5.28 16.06 -7.52
CA TYR A 103 -6.21 16.51 -6.48
C TYR A 103 -5.58 17.54 -5.54
N GLU A 104 -4.26 17.63 -5.54
CA GLU A 104 -3.55 18.61 -4.74
C GLU A 104 -3.62 19.99 -5.40
N LYS A 105 -3.96 20.99 -4.60
CA LYS A 105 -3.90 22.40 -5.04
C LYS A 105 -2.48 22.90 -4.83
N ALA A 106 -1.81 23.23 -5.91
CA ALA A 106 -0.46 23.77 -5.84
C ALA A 106 -0.44 25.12 -5.07
N VAL A 107 0.41 25.20 -4.06
CA VAL A 107 0.70 26.39 -3.29
C VAL A 107 2.19 26.64 -3.37
N VAL A 108 2.56 27.85 -3.84
CA VAL A 108 3.98 28.23 -3.97
C VAL A 108 4.61 28.43 -2.59
N GLY A 109 5.79 27.89 -2.43
CA GLY A 109 6.58 28.01 -1.23
C GLY A 109 7.01 26.67 -0.61
N ARG A 110 8.00 26.76 0.25
CA ARG A 110 8.56 25.61 0.97
C ARG A 110 8.23 25.67 2.46
N MET A 111 8.44 24.54 3.12
CA MET A 111 8.45 24.47 4.58
C MET A 111 9.43 25.48 5.17
N SER A 112 8.97 26.26 6.16
CA SER A 112 9.79 27.24 6.87
C SER A 112 10.83 26.58 7.78
N ASP A 113 11.93 27.28 8.08
CA ASP A 113 12.95 26.78 9.00
C ASP A 113 12.38 26.58 10.41
N ARG A 114 11.37 27.39 10.79
CA ARG A 114 10.62 27.20 12.05
C ARG A 114 9.86 25.89 12.06
N THR A 115 9.14 25.55 10.97
CA THR A 115 8.42 24.27 10.85
C THR A 115 9.39 23.10 10.83
N MET A 116 10.53 23.22 10.12
CA MET A 116 11.59 22.20 10.16
C MET A 116 12.13 21.95 11.57
N LYS A 117 12.30 22.99 12.39
CA LYS A 117 12.70 22.87 13.79
C LYS A 117 11.65 22.11 14.60
N LYS A 118 10.38 22.45 14.45
CA LYS A 118 9.27 21.72 15.10
C LYS A 118 9.28 20.22 14.72
N ILE A 119 9.48 19.87 13.45
CA ILE A 119 9.57 18.48 12.99
C ILE A 119 10.78 17.77 13.61
N LYS A 120 11.94 18.42 13.69
CA LYS A 120 13.11 17.83 14.36
C LYS A 120 12.87 17.59 15.83
N ASN A 121 12.17 18.50 16.52
CA ASN A 121 11.77 18.30 17.90
C ASN A 121 10.79 17.11 18.03
N LEU A 122 9.80 17.01 17.15
CA LEU A 122 8.89 15.86 17.11
C LEU A 122 9.64 14.54 16.92
N ILE A 123 10.56 14.46 15.95
CA ILE A 123 11.37 13.27 15.71
C ILE A 123 12.20 12.91 16.94
N LYS A 124 12.79 13.91 17.61
CA LYS A 124 13.52 13.70 18.86
C LYS A 124 12.62 13.14 19.95
N ASN A 125 11.44 13.70 20.16
CA ASN A 125 10.48 13.22 21.16
C ASN A 125 10.06 11.78 20.89
N ILE A 126 9.61 11.47 19.65
CA ILE A 126 9.22 10.13 19.22
C ILE A 126 10.32 9.10 19.49
N THR A 127 11.56 9.41 19.08
CA THR A 127 12.68 8.46 19.18
C THR A 127 13.26 8.33 20.58
N SER A 128 12.87 9.19 21.52
CA SER A 128 13.27 9.12 22.94
C SER A 128 12.27 8.33 23.79
N GLU A 129 11.10 8.00 23.26
CA GLU A 129 10.12 7.15 23.92
C GLU A 129 10.59 5.69 23.90
N GLU A 130 10.50 5.00 25.05
CA GLU A 130 11.05 3.65 25.24
C GLU A 130 10.37 2.57 24.38
N ASN A 131 9.21 2.86 23.80
CA ASN A 131 8.37 1.87 23.11
C ASN A 131 8.34 2.01 21.58
N ILE A 132 9.20 2.84 20.98
CA ILE A 132 9.24 2.99 19.53
C ILE A 132 10.42 2.19 18.94
N ASP A 133 10.09 1.16 18.16
CA ASP A 133 11.07 0.30 17.50
C ASP A 133 11.49 0.85 16.13
N GLU A 134 10.59 1.59 15.45
CA GLU A 134 10.80 2.05 14.08
C GLU A 134 10.19 3.43 13.83
N LEU A 135 10.95 4.30 13.17
CA LEU A 135 10.48 5.56 12.59
C LEU A 135 10.50 5.48 11.07
N ILE A 136 9.34 5.71 10.45
CA ILE A 136 9.18 5.78 8.99
C ILE A 136 8.89 7.23 8.62
N ILE A 137 9.67 7.81 7.70
CA ILE A 137 9.39 9.12 7.10
C ILE A 137 9.10 8.95 5.62
N SER A 138 7.87 9.31 5.21
CA SER A 138 7.43 9.32 3.81
C SER A 138 7.33 10.75 3.31
N TRP A 139 8.10 11.08 2.28
CA TRP A 139 8.06 12.38 1.65
C TRP A 139 7.00 12.43 0.56
N PHE A 140 6.12 13.42 0.63
CA PHE A 140 4.94 13.56 -0.22
C PHE A 140 4.67 15.04 -0.55
N GLY A 141 3.49 15.37 -1.12
CA GLY A 141 3.08 16.71 -1.50
C GLY A 141 3.32 16.99 -2.99
N GLY A 142 3.26 18.23 -3.43
CA GLY A 142 3.36 18.62 -4.85
C GLY A 142 4.50 17.92 -5.60
N GLU A 143 5.72 18.47 -5.57
CA GLU A 143 6.93 17.74 -5.94
C GLU A 143 8.01 17.92 -4.86
N PRO A 144 8.23 16.90 -4.04
CA PRO A 144 9.18 16.96 -2.92
C PRO A 144 10.61 17.33 -3.33
N MET A 145 11.06 16.88 -4.50
CA MET A 145 12.41 17.13 -4.99
C MET A 145 12.71 18.61 -5.34
N LEU A 146 11.69 19.48 -5.40
CA LEU A 146 11.91 20.93 -5.54
C LEU A 146 12.74 21.49 -4.39
N TYR A 147 12.49 21.01 -3.18
CA TYR A 147 13.16 21.48 -1.96
C TYR A 147 13.95 20.37 -1.26
N PHE A 148 14.52 19.46 -2.05
CA PHE A 148 15.28 18.30 -1.53
C PHE A 148 16.45 18.74 -0.63
N CYS A 149 17.33 19.61 -1.13
CA CYS A 149 18.50 20.04 -0.37
C CYS A 149 18.16 20.91 0.85
N GLN A 150 17.08 21.70 0.74
CA GLN A 150 16.71 22.66 1.79
C GLN A 150 15.87 22.03 2.90
N VAL A 151 15.06 21.00 2.62
CA VAL A 151 14.10 20.44 3.56
C VAL A 151 14.31 18.95 3.77
N ILE A 152 14.25 18.16 2.71
CA ILE A 152 14.24 16.70 2.81
C ILE A 152 15.54 16.15 3.37
N TYR A 153 16.64 16.51 2.74
CA TYR A 153 17.96 16.02 3.13
C TYR A 153 18.32 16.35 4.59
N PRO A 154 18.22 17.63 5.06
CA PRO A 154 18.60 17.95 6.44
C PRO A 154 17.67 17.36 7.51
N ILE A 155 16.38 17.13 7.21
CA ILE A 155 15.48 16.45 8.15
C ILE A 155 15.77 14.93 8.16
N SER A 156 15.92 14.31 6.99
CA SER A 156 16.19 12.87 6.89
C SER A 156 17.55 12.50 7.50
N LEU A 157 18.57 13.33 7.29
CA LEU A 157 19.89 13.12 7.90
C LEU A 157 19.82 13.24 9.42
N PHE A 158 19.10 14.25 9.94
CA PHE A 158 18.85 14.39 11.37
C PHE A 158 18.12 13.17 11.94
N ALA A 159 17.03 12.76 11.28
CA ALA A 159 16.23 11.61 11.70
C ALA A 159 17.07 10.32 11.74
N ARG A 160 17.85 10.06 10.69
CA ARG A 160 18.76 8.91 10.64
C ARG A 160 19.73 8.90 11.83
N ASN A 161 20.38 10.03 12.08
CA ASN A 161 21.39 10.13 13.13
C ASN A 161 20.80 9.97 14.54
N ILE A 162 19.62 10.55 14.80
CA ILE A 162 18.97 10.43 16.13
C ILE A 162 18.39 9.02 16.33
N CYS A 163 17.83 8.39 15.28
CA CYS A 163 17.37 7.01 15.35
C CYS A 163 18.54 6.04 15.63
N GLU A 164 19.67 6.22 14.93
CA GLU A 164 20.89 5.42 15.16
C GLU A 164 21.40 5.55 16.61
N LYS A 165 21.39 6.79 17.16
CA LYS A 165 21.76 7.06 18.54
C LYS A 165 20.83 6.38 19.56
N ASN A 166 19.54 6.35 19.29
CA ASN A 166 18.50 5.83 20.18
C ASN A 166 18.15 4.35 19.91
N ASN A 167 18.90 3.67 19.02
CA ASN A 167 18.63 2.29 18.60
C ASN A 167 17.24 2.06 18.03
N VAL A 168 16.69 3.07 17.33
CA VAL A 168 15.43 3.00 16.61
C VAL A 168 15.70 2.71 15.13
N LYS A 169 15.00 1.76 14.53
CA LYS A 169 15.10 1.51 13.09
C LYS A 169 14.57 2.71 12.32
N PHE A 170 15.32 3.16 11.31
CA PHE A 170 14.91 4.27 10.46
C PHE A 170 14.64 3.81 9.03
N GLU A 171 13.46 4.14 8.50
CA GLU A 171 13.11 3.98 7.09
C GLU A 171 12.65 5.32 6.52
N THR A 172 13.02 5.58 5.26
CA THR A 172 12.49 6.73 4.54
C THR A 172 12.16 6.37 3.09
N ASN A 173 11.12 6.99 2.56
CA ASN A 173 10.65 6.80 1.20
C ASN A 173 10.08 8.10 0.62
N MET A 174 9.85 8.11 -0.68
CA MET A 174 9.37 9.30 -1.38
C MET A 174 8.40 8.96 -2.51
N THR A 175 7.32 9.73 -2.61
CA THR A 175 6.50 9.82 -3.82
C THR A 175 6.95 11.06 -4.60
N THR A 176 7.42 10.88 -5.82
CA THR A 176 7.95 11.95 -6.67
C THR A 176 7.54 11.74 -8.13
N ASN A 177 7.50 12.82 -8.93
CA ASN A 177 7.34 12.68 -10.36
C ASN A 177 8.61 12.15 -11.06
N GLY A 178 9.73 12.06 -10.35
CA GLY A 178 10.98 11.48 -10.83
C GLY A 178 11.80 12.35 -11.79
N PHE A 179 11.37 13.56 -12.08
CA PHE A 179 12.04 14.42 -13.05
C PHE A 179 13.32 15.09 -12.51
N LEU A 180 13.34 15.44 -11.23
CA LEU A 180 14.42 16.24 -10.62
C LEU A 180 15.52 15.39 -9.94
N LEU A 181 15.81 14.21 -10.43
CA LEU A 181 16.76 13.26 -9.85
C LEU A 181 18.12 13.30 -10.56
N SER A 182 18.96 14.30 -10.23
CA SER A 182 20.33 14.36 -10.71
C SER A 182 21.22 13.30 -10.03
N ARG A 183 22.37 13.00 -10.64
CA ARG A 183 23.34 12.06 -10.07
C ARG A 183 23.82 12.46 -8.67
N GLU A 184 24.03 13.75 -8.42
CA GLU A 184 24.40 14.28 -7.11
C GLU A 184 23.31 14.03 -6.08
N ARG A 185 22.04 14.30 -6.45
CA ARG A 185 20.90 14.02 -5.57
C ARG A 185 20.73 12.53 -5.28
N ILE A 186 21.02 11.64 -6.25
CA ILE A 186 21.00 10.19 -6.04
C ILE A 186 22.06 9.78 -5.02
N GLN A 187 23.25 10.40 -4.99
CA GLN A 187 24.24 10.14 -3.96
C GLN A 187 23.76 10.57 -2.57
N MET A 188 23.14 11.75 -2.46
CA MET A 188 22.55 12.24 -1.21
C MET A 188 21.38 11.36 -0.73
N LEU A 189 20.54 10.86 -1.66
CA LEU A 189 19.48 9.89 -1.35
C LEU A 189 20.04 8.58 -0.77
N ARG A 190 21.15 8.10 -1.31
CA ARG A 190 21.87 6.93 -0.77
C ARG A 190 22.42 7.20 0.64
N GLU A 191 22.96 8.38 0.88
CA GLU A 191 23.48 8.78 2.19
C GLU A 191 22.39 8.75 3.27
N ILE A 192 21.18 9.25 2.99
CA ILE A 192 20.07 9.18 3.92
C ILE A 192 19.34 7.83 3.92
N LYS A 193 19.88 6.80 3.27
CA LYS A 193 19.33 5.44 3.15
C LYS A 193 17.92 5.40 2.57
N MET A 194 17.60 6.31 1.64
CA MET A 194 16.32 6.30 0.94
C MET A 194 16.34 5.28 -0.20
N MET A 195 15.66 4.16 -0.01
CA MET A 195 15.68 3.02 -0.93
C MET A 195 14.32 2.72 -1.56
N ARG A 196 13.24 3.42 -1.15
CA ARG A 196 11.89 3.16 -1.64
C ARG A 196 11.33 4.41 -2.28
N PHE A 197 10.87 4.28 -3.52
CA PHE A 197 10.31 5.38 -4.30
C PHE A 197 9.00 4.95 -4.95
N GLN A 198 8.03 5.85 -4.99
CA GLN A 198 6.90 5.78 -5.88
C GLN A 198 7.08 6.83 -6.97
N ILE A 199 7.19 6.38 -8.22
CA ILE A 199 7.39 7.25 -9.38
C ILE A 199 6.27 6.95 -10.39
N THR A 200 5.71 8.00 -11.00
CA THR A 200 4.53 7.86 -11.87
C THR A 200 4.88 8.03 -13.34
N ILE A 201 4.42 7.07 -14.15
CA ILE A 201 4.39 7.16 -15.62
C ILE A 201 2.94 6.90 -16.09
N ASP A 202 2.43 7.70 -17.02
CA ASP A 202 1.07 7.60 -17.54
C ASP A 202 1.08 7.05 -18.97
N GLY A 203 0.93 5.71 -19.10
CA GLY A 203 0.87 5.04 -20.38
C GLY A 203 2.18 5.11 -21.21
N ASN A 204 2.05 5.33 -22.51
CA ASN A 204 3.19 5.46 -23.43
C ASN A 204 3.76 6.90 -23.41
N LYS A 205 4.93 7.07 -24.05
CA LYS A 205 5.65 8.35 -24.11
C LYS A 205 4.79 9.53 -24.59
N LYS A 206 3.95 9.31 -25.60
CA LYS A 206 3.08 10.37 -26.16
C LYS A 206 2.04 10.82 -25.15
N THR A 207 1.36 9.87 -24.51
CA THR A 207 0.32 10.14 -23.51
C THR A 207 0.94 10.77 -22.26
N HIS A 208 2.04 10.21 -21.78
CA HIS A 208 2.76 10.76 -20.64
C HIS A 208 3.14 12.22 -20.84
N ASN A 209 3.81 12.56 -21.95
CA ASN A 209 4.28 13.92 -22.21
C ASN A 209 3.14 14.94 -22.41
N LYS A 210 1.95 14.48 -22.82
CA LYS A 210 0.76 15.34 -22.89
C LYS A 210 0.23 15.70 -21.50
N VAL A 211 0.28 14.76 -20.56
CA VAL A 211 -0.29 14.90 -19.20
C VAL A 211 0.75 15.43 -18.21
N ARG A 212 1.96 14.88 -18.27
CA ARG A 212 3.05 15.13 -17.34
C ARG A 212 4.20 15.82 -18.07
N ASN A 213 4.25 17.11 -17.99
CA ASN A 213 5.31 17.90 -18.60
C ASN A 213 5.66 19.11 -17.74
N GLN A 214 6.88 19.60 -17.90
CA GLN A 214 7.36 20.80 -17.23
C GLN A 214 7.16 22.01 -18.16
N ASN A 215 6.02 22.69 -18.04
CA ASN A 215 5.71 23.86 -18.86
C ASN A 215 5.86 23.59 -20.38
N GLY A 216 5.34 22.45 -20.83
CA GLY A 216 5.42 21.99 -22.21
C GLY A 216 6.67 21.20 -22.59
N LYS A 217 7.70 21.12 -21.73
CA LYS A 217 8.88 20.28 -21.97
C LYS A 217 8.57 18.80 -21.66
N PRO A 218 8.86 17.89 -22.59
CA PRO A 218 8.69 16.45 -22.36
C PRO A 218 9.47 15.97 -21.14
N SER A 219 8.90 15.00 -20.39
CA SER A 219 9.52 14.48 -19.17
C SER A 219 9.76 12.96 -19.18
N PHE A 220 9.15 12.24 -20.11
CA PHE A 220 9.15 10.77 -20.11
C PHE A 220 10.55 10.16 -20.10
N ASP A 221 11.39 10.56 -21.05
CA ASP A 221 12.74 9.97 -21.19
C ASP A 221 13.62 10.26 -19.98
N GLU A 222 13.52 11.49 -19.43
CA GLU A 222 14.24 11.87 -18.21
C GLU A 222 13.82 11.04 -17.02
N ILE A 223 12.51 10.81 -16.83
CA ILE A 223 11.99 10.00 -15.72
C ILE A 223 12.44 8.54 -15.86
N VAL A 224 12.36 7.96 -17.06
CA VAL A 224 12.84 6.58 -17.32
C VAL A 224 14.33 6.46 -16.99
N ASN A 225 15.16 7.39 -17.48
CA ASN A 225 16.60 7.40 -17.20
C ASN A 225 16.91 7.56 -15.70
N ASN A 226 16.14 8.40 -15.01
CA ASN A 226 16.28 8.61 -13.59
C ASN A 226 15.90 7.35 -12.77
N ILE A 227 14.86 6.62 -13.15
CA ILE A 227 14.51 5.34 -12.54
C ILE A 227 15.63 4.32 -12.72
N ILE A 228 16.19 4.21 -13.94
CA ILE A 228 17.32 3.33 -14.23
C ILE A 228 18.53 3.72 -13.36
N SER A 229 18.82 5.01 -13.24
CA SER A 229 19.91 5.54 -12.44
C SER A 229 19.75 5.23 -10.95
N ILE A 230 18.56 5.43 -10.38
CA ILE A 230 18.26 5.06 -8.98
C ILE A 230 18.56 3.57 -8.77
N CYS A 231 18.00 2.70 -9.59
CA CYS A 231 18.18 1.25 -9.47
C CYS A 231 19.65 0.82 -9.64
N THR A 232 20.44 1.58 -10.40
CA THR A 232 21.86 1.31 -10.63
C THR A 232 22.73 1.76 -9.48
N TYR A 233 22.48 2.96 -8.93
CA TYR A 233 23.40 3.59 -7.97
C TYR A 233 22.96 3.42 -6.50
N ILE A 234 21.71 3.08 -6.22
CA ILE A 234 21.24 2.79 -4.87
C ILE A 234 20.99 1.28 -4.73
N PRO A 235 21.86 0.53 -4.00
CA PRO A 235 21.67 -0.90 -3.78
C PRO A 235 20.33 -1.19 -3.07
N ASN A 236 19.70 -2.30 -3.42
CA ASN A 236 18.45 -2.76 -2.82
C ASN A 236 17.26 -1.76 -2.95
N THR A 237 17.31 -0.93 -3.97
CA THR A 237 16.20 -0.01 -4.27
C THR A 237 14.93 -0.78 -4.63
N HIS A 238 13.79 -0.25 -4.17
CA HIS A 238 12.45 -0.70 -4.54
C HIS A 238 11.67 0.46 -5.15
N ILE A 239 11.32 0.34 -6.43
CA ILE A 239 10.51 1.32 -7.13
C ILE A 239 9.08 0.80 -7.25
N THR A 240 8.10 1.57 -6.78
CA THR A 240 6.72 1.41 -7.21
C THR A 240 6.52 2.31 -8.44
N LEU A 241 6.56 1.69 -9.62
CA LEU A 241 6.25 2.38 -10.88
C LEU A 241 4.73 2.47 -10.99
N ARG A 242 4.20 3.62 -10.62
CA ARG A 242 2.77 3.86 -10.64
C ARG A 242 2.34 4.25 -12.05
N ILE A 243 1.37 3.54 -12.59
CA ILE A 243 0.72 3.86 -13.86
C ILE A 243 -0.69 4.34 -13.55
N ASN A 244 -0.89 5.65 -13.60
CA ASN A 244 -2.25 6.20 -13.50
C ASN A 244 -2.94 5.97 -14.85
N TYR A 245 -4.09 5.30 -14.83
CA TYR A 245 -4.77 4.92 -16.06
C TYR A 245 -6.21 5.43 -16.17
N THR A 246 -6.58 5.68 -17.41
CA THR A 246 -7.96 5.72 -17.92
C THR A 246 -8.19 4.47 -18.75
N ASN A 247 -9.42 4.21 -19.18
CA ASN A 247 -9.69 3.09 -20.08
C ASN A 247 -8.90 3.18 -21.41
N GLU A 248 -8.57 4.38 -21.85
CA GLU A 248 -7.75 4.59 -23.05
C GLU A 248 -6.28 4.19 -22.82
N ILE A 249 -5.74 4.50 -21.63
CA ILE A 249 -4.38 4.13 -21.26
C ILE A 249 -4.25 2.60 -21.10
N LEU A 250 -5.25 1.93 -20.51
CA LEU A 250 -5.23 0.47 -20.40
C LEU A 250 -5.18 -0.27 -21.74
N LYS A 251 -5.75 0.33 -22.79
CA LYS A 251 -5.74 -0.24 -24.15
C LYS A 251 -4.41 -0.01 -24.90
N GLN A 252 -3.50 0.82 -24.37
CA GLN A 252 -2.20 1.05 -24.99
C GLN A 252 -1.28 -0.16 -24.80
N ASP A 253 -0.29 -0.28 -25.67
CA ASP A 253 0.80 -1.24 -25.47
C ASP A 253 1.76 -0.73 -24.40
N ILE A 254 1.50 -1.11 -23.14
CA ILE A 254 2.36 -0.78 -22.02
C ILE A 254 3.69 -1.53 -22.05
N GLY A 255 3.76 -2.64 -22.81
CA GLY A 255 4.97 -3.42 -22.99
C GLY A 255 6.09 -2.62 -23.66
N GLU A 256 5.76 -1.73 -24.60
CA GLU A 256 6.72 -0.79 -25.19
C GLU A 256 7.40 0.06 -24.11
N THR A 257 6.60 0.67 -23.22
CA THR A 257 7.12 1.46 -22.09
C THR A 257 7.95 0.61 -21.12
N LEU A 258 7.47 -0.56 -20.74
CA LEU A 258 8.15 -1.45 -19.81
C LEU A 258 9.44 -2.05 -20.38
N SER A 259 9.54 -2.19 -21.71
CA SER A 259 10.76 -2.70 -22.38
C SER A 259 11.96 -1.78 -22.24
N LEU A 260 11.75 -0.49 -21.98
CA LEU A 260 12.82 0.49 -21.76
C LEU A 260 13.63 0.21 -20.50
N PHE A 261 13.08 -0.52 -19.54
CA PHE A 261 13.81 -0.88 -18.32
C PHE A 261 14.67 -2.14 -18.54
N PRO A 262 16.00 -2.06 -18.28
CA PRO A 262 16.90 -3.20 -18.38
C PRO A 262 16.43 -4.39 -17.54
N LYS A 263 16.57 -5.63 -18.06
CA LYS A 263 16.11 -6.84 -17.37
C LYS A 263 16.66 -6.99 -15.95
N GLN A 264 17.90 -6.56 -15.71
CA GLN A 264 18.60 -6.69 -14.43
C GLN A 264 17.93 -5.92 -13.30
N ILE A 265 17.24 -4.80 -13.59
CA ILE A 265 16.61 -3.95 -12.59
C ILE A 265 15.11 -4.21 -12.43
N ARG A 266 14.46 -4.97 -13.34
CA ARG A 266 13.00 -5.16 -13.33
C ARG A 266 12.49 -5.78 -12.03
N LYS A 267 13.23 -6.69 -11.41
CA LYS A 267 12.90 -7.28 -10.11
C LYS A 267 12.83 -6.25 -8.96
N ASN A 268 13.45 -5.10 -9.12
CA ASN A 268 13.42 -3.99 -8.17
C ASN A 268 12.23 -3.05 -8.41
N ILE A 269 11.51 -3.22 -9.51
CA ILE A 269 10.41 -2.38 -9.93
C ILE A 269 9.10 -3.16 -9.86
N ARG A 270 8.16 -2.70 -9.04
CA ARG A 270 6.78 -3.18 -9.00
C ARG A 270 5.91 -2.24 -9.80
N VAL A 271 5.22 -2.74 -10.82
CA VAL A 271 4.28 -1.94 -11.61
C VAL A 271 2.93 -1.92 -10.88
N ASP A 272 2.46 -0.73 -10.53
CA ASP A 272 1.22 -0.49 -9.78
C ASP A 272 0.24 0.33 -10.62
N PHE A 273 -0.86 -0.29 -11.04
CA PHE A 273 -1.89 0.36 -11.85
C PHE A 273 -2.93 1.02 -10.96
N GLN A 274 -3.15 2.33 -11.15
CA GLN A 274 -4.11 3.11 -10.37
C GLN A 274 -5.07 3.85 -11.29
N ARG A 275 -6.38 3.63 -11.09
CA ARG A 275 -7.40 4.33 -11.85
C ARG A 275 -7.39 5.83 -11.52
N VAL A 276 -7.50 6.64 -12.56
CA VAL A 276 -7.76 8.08 -12.40
C VAL A 276 -9.22 8.26 -12.03
N TRP A 277 -9.48 8.59 -10.78
CA TRP A 277 -10.83 8.65 -10.18
C TRP A 277 -11.70 9.80 -10.70
N GLN A 278 -11.11 10.82 -11.33
CA GLN A 278 -11.82 11.90 -12.00
C GLN A 278 -12.38 11.49 -13.37
N THR A 279 -12.16 10.25 -13.80
CA THR A 279 -12.71 9.73 -15.05
C THR A 279 -13.95 8.90 -14.81
N GLU A 280 -14.99 9.16 -15.60
CA GLU A 280 -16.18 8.34 -15.70
C GLU A 280 -15.95 7.14 -16.62
N GLY A 281 -16.80 6.13 -16.53
CA GLY A 281 -16.81 4.98 -17.41
C GLY A 281 -16.75 3.65 -16.67
N GLU A 282 -17.12 2.60 -17.40
CA GLU A 282 -17.12 1.23 -16.89
C GLU A 282 -15.70 0.76 -16.53
N ARG A 283 -15.62 -0.09 -15.52
CA ARG A 283 -14.38 -0.74 -15.12
C ARG A 283 -13.97 -1.77 -16.13
N ASN A 284 -12.68 -1.87 -16.40
CA ASN A 284 -12.12 -2.79 -17.38
C ASN A 284 -11.09 -3.73 -16.72
N ALA A 285 -11.61 -4.65 -15.90
CA ALA A 285 -10.78 -5.64 -15.19
C ALA A 285 -9.96 -6.51 -16.16
N VAL A 286 -10.49 -6.83 -17.33
CA VAL A 286 -9.81 -7.70 -18.32
C VAL A 286 -8.52 -7.04 -18.81
N GLU A 287 -8.60 -5.80 -19.26
CA GLU A 287 -7.41 -5.07 -19.74
C GLU A 287 -6.43 -4.76 -18.60
N LEU A 288 -6.93 -4.45 -17.40
CA LEU A 288 -6.09 -4.26 -16.23
C LEU A 288 -5.28 -5.52 -15.93
N LEU A 289 -5.94 -6.67 -15.86
CA LEU A 289 -5.31 -7.95 -15.57
C LEU A 289 -4.29 -8.33 -16.66
N ARG A 290 -4.62 -8.11 -17.94
CA ARG A 290 -3.69 -8.33 -19.04
C ARG A 290 -2.40 -7.53 -18.88
N ASN A 291 -2.49 -6.25 -18.51
CA ASN A 291 -1.32 -5.40 -18.31
C ASN A 291 -0.49 -5.81 -17.08
N ILE A 292 -1.14 -6.27 -16.02
CA ILE A 292 -0.45 -6.79 -14.83
C ILE A 292 0.30 -8.09 -15.17
N ASP A 293 -0.32 -9.00 -15.93
CA ASP A 293 0.31 -10.24 -16.37
C ASP A 293 1.51 -9.97 -17.26
N LEU A 294 1.35 -9.07 -18.23
CA LEU A 294 2.44 -8.63 -19.09
C LEU A 294 3.64 -8.12 -18.29
N ALA A 295 3.43 -7.26 -17.30
CA ALA A 295 4.52 -6.78 -16.43
C ALA A 295 5.20 -7.93 -15.67
N SER A 296 4.43 -8.88 -15.13
CA SER A 296 4.97 -10.06 -14.45
C SER A 296 5.79 -10.94 -15.40
N ASP A 297 5.32 -11.19 -16.62
CA ASP A 297 5.99 -12.01 -17.62
C ASP A 297 7.27 -11.35 -18.15
N MET A 298 7.32 -10.02 -18.16
CA MET A 298 8.52 -9.24 -18.45
C MET A 298 9.56 -9.26 -17.31
N GLY A 299 9.26 -9.86 -16.16
CA GLY A 299 10.18 -10.02 -15.03
C GLY A 299 10.16 -8.87 -14.03
N PHE A 300 9.13 -8.03 -14.01
CA PHE A 300 8.90 -7.05 -12.96
C PHE A 300 8.46 -7.74 -11.66
N ALA A 301 8.69 -7.06 -10.53
CA ALA A 301 8.25 -7.58 -9.24
C ALA A 301 6.74 -7.82 -9.22
N PRO A 302 6.26 -8.94 -8.69
CA PRO A 302 4.84 -9.30 -8.74
C PRO A 302 3.99 -8.25 -8.02
N ALA A 303 2.88 -7.86 -8.64
CA ALA A 303 1.84 -7.05 -8.04
C ALA A 303 0.61 -7.91 -7.78
N LEU A 304 0.12 -7.89 -6.54
CA LEU A 304 -1.19 -8.43 -6.23
C LEU A 304 -2.25 -7.45 -6.72
N CYS A 305 -3.27 -8.00 -7.36
CA CYS A 305 -4.34 -7.20 -7.93
C CYS A 305 -5.38 -6.85 -6.87
N GLY A 306 -5.98 -5.69 -7.04
CA GLY A 306 -7.07 -5.24 -6.18
C GLY A 306 -6.57 -4.74 -4.83
N GLU A 307 -7.52 -4.38 -4.01
CA GLU A 307 -7.24 -3.76 -2.72
C GLU A 307 -7.39 -4.73 -1.54
N TYR A 308 -7.45 -6.03 -1.82
CA TYR A 308 -7.41 -7.06 -0.80
C TYR A 308 -5.98 -7.24 -0.28
N SER A 309 -5.87 -7.60 0.98
CA SER A 309 -4.59 -7.83 1.65
C SER A 309 -4.64 -9.08 2.50
N ILE A 310 -3.54 -9.81 2.53
CA ILE A 310 -3.40 -11.01 3.37
C ILE A 310 -2.50 -10.65 4.54
N HIS A 311 -2.88 -11.06 5.73
CA HIS A 311 -2.18 -10.76 7.00
C HIS A 311 -2.02 -9.26 7.31
N LYS A 312 -2.84 -8.41 6.71
CA LYS A 312 -2.92 -7.00 7.03
C LYS A 312 -4.21 -6.72 7.77
N TYR A 313 -4.11 -6.36 9.03
CA TYR A 313 -5.27 -6.19 9.92
C TYR A 313 -5.74 -4.73 10.04
N HIS A 314 -5.15 -3.81 9.30
CA HIS A 314 -5.61 -2.43 9.12
C HIS A 314 -5.64 -2.09 7.62
N ARG A 315 -6.54 -1.21 7.21
CA ARG A 315 -6.72 -0.87 5.80
C ARG A 315 -5.59 0.00 5.26
N CYS A 316 -5.25 1.04 6.00
CA CYS A 316 -4.32 2.08 5.58
C CYS A 316 -3.40 2.46 6.73
N TYR A 317 -2.22 3.00 6.43
CA TYR A 317 -1.33 3.57 7.44
C TYR A 317 -2.03 4.66 8.27
N ALA A 318 -2.99 5.38 7.69
CA ALA A 318 -3.80 6.38 8.39
C ALA A 318 -4.70 5.80 9.50
N ASP A 319 -4.91 4.48 9.53
CA ASP A 319 -5.65 3.80 10.59
C ASP A 319 -4.79 3.55 11.84
N ARG A 320 -3.46 3.65 11.72
CA ARG A 320 -2.52 3.40 12.82
C ARG A 320 -2.54 4.56 13.82
N PHE A 321 -2.39 4.25 15.10
CA PHE A 321 -2.31 5.27 16.15
C PHE A 321 -1.11 6.19 15.93
N ASN A 322 0.07 5.59 15.79
CA ASN A 322 1.34 6.29 15.59
C ASN A 322 1.51 6.73 14.12
N PHE A 323 0.58 7.54 13.62
CA PHE A 323 0.63 8.11 12.27
C PHE A 323 0.26 9.60 12.28
N ALA A 324 1.03 10.40 11.55
CA ALA A 324 0.70 11.78 11.29
C ALA A 324 1.16 12.19 9.87
N HIS A 325 0.35 13.03 9.23
CA HIS A 325 0.72 13.68 7.97
C HIS A 325 0.91 15.18 8.23
N ILE A 326 2.14 15.65 8.15
CA ILE A 326 2.52 17.04 8.44
C ILE A 326 2.72 17.80 7.14
N ASN A 327 1.93 18.85 6.95
CA ASN A 327 2.04 19.72 5.79
C ASN A 327 3.14 20.79 6.00
N PHE A 328 3.58 21.43 4.92
CA PHE A 328 4.69 22.42 4.91
C PHE A 328 4.45 23.61 5.86
N ASP A 329 3.20 23.91 6.22
CA ASP A 329 2.79 24.97 7.14
C ASP A 329 2.71 24.51 8.61
N GLY A 330 2.97 23.23 8.89
CA GLY A 330 2.91 22.63 10.23
C GLY A 330 1.53 22.14 10.64
N LYS A 331 0.54 22.23 9.78
CA LYS A 331 -0.78 21.62 10.00
C LYS A 331 -0.70 20.11 9.84
N VAL A 332 -1.53 19.41 10.59
CA VAL A 332 -1.52 17.94 10.64
C VAL A 332 -2.80 17.36 10.06
N TYR A 333 -2.65 16.32 9.28
CA TYR A 333 -3.70 15.59 8.57
C TYR A 333 -3.60 14.07 8.85
N ARG A 334 -4.59 13.30 8.40
CA ARG A 334 -4.59 11.82 8.49
C ARG A 334 -4.67 11.13 7.14
N CYS A 335 -4.80 11.85 6.04
CA CYS A 335 -4.91 11.27 4.71
C CYS A 335 -4.09 12.05 3.70
N THR A 336 -3.38 11.34 2.82
CA THR A 336 -2.64 11.93 1.70
C THR A 336 -3.47 12.08 0.43
N ALA A 337 -4.66 11.46 0.38
CA ALA A 337 -5.51 11.42 -0.81
C ALA A 337 -6.68 12.43 -0.73
N ARG A 338 -6.45 13.59 -0.11
CA ARG A 338 -7.39 14.71 -0.04
C ARG A 338 -6.63 16.02 -0.25
N ASP A 339 -7.38 17.09 -0.56
CA ASP A 339 -6.82 18.43 -0.52
C ASP A 339 -6.51 18.85 0.93
N TYR A 340 -5.54 19.72 1.12
CA TYR A 340 -5.10 20.17 2.45
C TYR A 340 -5.93 21.37 2.92
N SER A 341 -7.25 21.32 2.70
CA SER A 341 -8.18 22.33 3.19
C SER A 341 -8.40 22.18 4.70
N GLN A 342 -8.84 23.26 5.34
CA GLN A 342 -9.14 23.32 6.78
C GLN A 342 -10.11 22.22 7.22
N ARG A 343 -11.01 21.77 6.34
CA ARG A 343 -11.95 20.70 6.61
C ARG A 343 -11.27 19.38 7.00
N TYR A 344 -10.13 19.06 6.40
CA TYR A 344 -9.38 17.82 6.64
C TYR A 344 -8.28 17.98 7.68
N GLU A 345 -8.10 19.18 8.21
CA GLU A 345 -7.14 19.46 9.27
C GLU A 345 -7.51 18.70 10.54
N CYS A 346 -6.55 17.96 11.08
CA CYS A 346 -6.70 17.09 12.23
C CYS A 346 -5.97 17.63 13.47
N GLY A 347 -5.11 18.63 13.30
CA GLY A 347 -4.31 19.23 14.35
C GLY A 347 -3.19 20.09 13.82
N GLU A 348 -2.32 20.51 14.71
CA GLU A 348 -1.13 21.31 14.39
C GLU A 348 0.10 20.88 15.20
N LEU A 349 1.28 21.20 14.66
CA LEU A 349 2.56 20.90 15.30
C LEU A 349 3.01 22.08 16.18
N SER A 350 3.20 21.83 17.49
CA SER A 350 3.66 22.80 18.46
C SER A 350 5.16 23.13 18.32
N GLU A 351 5.62 24.21 18.94
CA GLU A 351 7.05 24.56 19.01
C GLU A 351 7.88 23.52 19.76
N ALA A 352 7.28 22.84 20.74
CA ALA A 352 7.92 21.77 21.50
C ALA A 352 8.09 20.47 20.70
N GLY A 353 7.48 20.36 19.52
CA GLY A 353 7.46 19.13 18.73
C GLY A 353 6.41 18.13 19.22
N GLU A 354 5.26 18.62 19.63
CA GLU A 354 4.10 17.83 19.99
C GLU A 354 2.99 18.05 18.96
N ILE A 355 2.22 17.02 18.66
CA ILE A 355 1.04 17.17 17.81
C ILE A 355 -0.16 17.47 18.69
N ILE A 356 -0.73 18.67 18.53
CA ILE A 356 -1.96 19.09 19.19
C ILE A 356 -3.13 18.64 18.32
N TRP A 357 -3.72 17.50 18.64
CA TRP A 357 -4.83 16.93 17.90
C TRP A 357 -6.15 17.65 18.16
N ASN A 358 -6.97 17.80 17.11
CA ASN A 358 -8.35 18.22 17.25
C ASN A 358 -9.16 17.15 17.98
N THR A 359 -9.88 17.51 19.05
CA THR A 359 -10.64 16.56 19.89
C THR A 359 -11.63 15.72 19.12
N LYS A 360 -12.41 16.32 18.20
CA LYS A 360 -13.37 15.59 17.35
C LYS A 360 -12.71 14.54 16.45
N ILE A 361 -11.50 14.84 15.98
CA ILE A 361 -10.75 13.91 15.14
C ILE A 361 -10.24 12.73 15.97
N ASN A 362 -9.77 12.97 17.19
CA ASN A 362 -9.35 11.91 18.09
C ASN A 362 -10.53 10.98 18.44
N GLU A 363 -11.67 11.54 18.79
CA GLU A 363 -12.89 10.74 19.03
C GLU A 363 -13.25 9.89 17.81
N LEU A 364 -13.23 10.47 16.61
CA LEU A 364 -13.54 9.76 15.38
C LEU A 364 -12.52 8.65 15.07
N MET A 365 -11.23 8.89 15.34
CA MET A 365 -10.18 7.89 15.15
C MET A 365 -10.34 6.69 16.07
N PHE A 366 -10.67 6.91 17.34
CA PHE A 366 -10.85 5.85 18.33
C PHE A 366 -12.20 5.15 18.20
N SER A 367 -13.23 5.85 17.74
CA SER A 367 -14.55 5.28 17.49
C SER A 367 -14.65 4.54 16.15
N LYS A 368 -13.69 4.75 15.24
CA LYS A 368 -13.68 4.01 13.99
C LYS A 368 -13.36 2.55 14.26
N SER A 369 -14.32 1.69 13.98
CA SER A 369 -14.10 0.26 13.97
C SER A 369 -14.87 -0.38 12.83
N ASN A 370 -14.16 -1.11 11.97
CA ASN A 370 -14.81 -1.99 10.99
C ASN A 370 -15.57 -3.12 11.68
N PHE A 371 -15.27 -3.32 12.96
CA PHE A 371 -15.86 -4.33 13.82
C PHE A 371 -17.09 -3.82 14.61
N ASP A 372 -17.52 -2.57 14.37
CA ASP A 372 -18.79 -2.02 14.90
C ASP A 372 -19.88 -1.97 13.84
N ASN A 373 -19.58 -2.38 12.61
CA ASN A 373 -20.54 -2.40 11.52
C ASN A 373 -21.04 -3.82 11.26
N GLU A 374 -22.32 -4.06 11.43
CA GLU A 374 -22.95 -5.37 11.26
C GLU A 374 -22.70 -5.99 9.88
N LYS A 375 -22.70 -5.18 8.81
CA LYS A 375 -22.39 -5.65 7.46
C LYS A 375 -20.97 -6.22 7.38
N CYS A 376 -20.00 -5.58 8.03
CA CYS A 376 -18.62 -6.08 8.10
C CYS A 376 -18.50 -7.31 8.99
N LEU A 377 -19.17 -7.34 10.15
CA LEU A 377 -19.13 -8.47 11.10
C LEU A 377 -19.67 -9.77 10.48
N SER A 378 -20.69 -9.66 9.64
CA SER A 378 -21.26 -10.80 8.91
C SER A 378 -20.49 -11.17 7.64
N CYS A 379 -19.61 -10.29 7.16
CA CYS A 379 -18.95 -10.42 5.86
C CYS A 379 -17.82 -11.46 5.86
N LYS A 380 -17.85 -12.37 4.89
CA LYS A 380 -16.81 -13.38 4.66
C LYS A 380 -15.46 -12.78 4.23
N LEU A 381 -15.47 -11.56 3.68
CA LEU A 381 -14.28 -10.86 3.22
C LEU A 381 -13.52 -10.14 4.34
N LEU A 382 -14.08 -10.06 5.55
CA LEU A 382 -13.52 -9.26 6.63
C LEU A 382 -12.02 -9.46 6.87
N PRO A 383 -11.44 -10.69 6.88
CA PRO A 383 -10.00 -10.89 7.12
C PRO A 383 -9.09 -10.28 6.05
N ILE A 384 -9.57 -10.17 4.81
CA ILE A 384 -8.77 -9.71 3.66
C ILE A 384 -9.16 -8.33 3.15
N CYS A 385 -10.39 -7.88 3.42
CA CYS A 385 -10.88 -6.54 3.09
C CYS A 385 -10.54 -5.52 4.19
N VAL A 386 -10.69 -5.91 5.46
CA VAL A 386 -10.50 -5.07 6.65
C VAL A 386 -11.37 -3.80 6.68
N GLY A 387 -12.41 -3.73 5.83
CA GLY A 387 -13.38 -2.63 5.77
C GLY A 387 -12.82 -1.32 5.18
N PRO A 388 -13.55 -0.20 5.31
CA PRO A 388 -13.15 1.08 4.77
C PRO A 388 -11.96 1.67 5.52
N CYS A 389 -11.15 2.51 4.85
CA CYS A 389 -10.13 3.30 5.54
C CYS A 389 -10.78 4.44 6.36
N TYR A 390 -9.98 5.04 7.26
CA TYR A 390 -10.40 6.16 8.11
C TYR A 390 -11.12 7.27 7.31
N GLN A 391 -10.57 7.71 6.18
CA GLN A 391 -11.15 8.82 5.43
C GLN A 391 -12.48 8.44 4.75
N ASN A 392 -12.57 7.23 4.19
CA ASN A 392 -13.83 6.76 3.59
C ASN A 392 -14.93 6.59 4.64
N TYR A 393 -14.56 6.12 5.84
CA TYR A 393 -15.50 6.03 6.97
C TYR A 393 -15.99 7.41 7.41
N ARG A 394 -15.10 8.39 7.50
CA ARG A 394 -15.43 9.79 7.79
C ARG A 394 -16.38 10.37 6.74
N ASP A 395 -16.03 10.24 5.46
CA ASP A 395 -16.86 10.76 4.36
C ASP A 395 -18.26 10.11 4.34
N TYR A 396 -18.35 8.82 4.70
CA TYR A 396 -19.64 8.12 4.87
C TYR A 396 -20.43 8.69 6.05
N LYS A 397 -19.83 8.85 7.23
CA LYS A 397 -20.50 9.41 8.42
C LYS A 397 -20.98 10.85 8.22
N GLU A 398 -20.27 11.63 7.41
CA GLU A 398 -20.63 13.00 7.04
C GLU A 398 -21.63 13.07 5.86
N GLY A 399 -22.14 11.93 5.38
CA GLY A 399 -23.09 11.85 4.27
C GLY A 399 -22.53 12.25 2.89
N LYS A 400 -21.22 12.24 2.73
CA LYS A 400 -20.52 12.63 1.48
C LYS A 400 -20.26 11.45 0.54
N SER A 401 -20.34 10.25 1.07
CA SER A 401 -20.25 9.02 0.31
C SER A 401 -21.44 8.12 0.68
N SER A 402 -22.14 7.63 -0.31
CA SER A 402 -23.15 6.59 -0.13
C SER A 402 -22.52 5.20 -0.01
N ALA A 403 -21.29 5.03 -0.47
CA ALA A 403 -20.58 3.76 -0.50
C ALA A 403 -19.74 3.59 0.77
N PHE A 404 -20.25 2.74 1.67
CA PHE A 404 -19.47 2.26 2.81
C PHE A 404 -18.61 1.05 2.43
N CYS A 405 -19.15 0.16 1.62
CA CYS A 405 -18.51 -1.10 1.28
C CYS A 405 -17.42 -0.90 0.23
N PHE A 406 -16.23 -1.35 0.58
CA PHE A 406 -15.09 -1.28 -0.31
C PHE A 406 -15.22 -2.23 -1.52
N GLU A 407 -15.81 -3.42 -1.32
CA GLU A 407 -16.05 -4.43 -2.35
C GLU A 407 -16.87 -3.88 -3.53
N GLU A 408 -17.88 -3.06 -3.23
CA GLU A 408 -18.74 -2.43 -4.25
C GLU A 408 -17.98 -1.50 -5.19
N ASN A 409 -16.79 -1.04 -4.76
CA ASN A 409 -15.94 -0.11 -5.51
C ASN A 409 -14.65 -0.76 -6.04
N ASN A 410 -14.45 -2.05 -5.82
CA ASN A 410 -13.24 -2.74 -6.28
C ASN A 410 -13.34 -3.08 -7.77
N GLU A 411 -12.25 -2.93 -8.50
CA GLU A 411 -12.18 -3.24 -9.93
C GLU A 411 -12.04 -4.74 -10.20
N ILE A 412 -11.50 -5.47 -9.23
CA ILE A 412 -11.25 -6.90 -9.29
C ILE A 412 -12.01 -7.58 -8.16
N ASP A 413 -12.86 -8.54 -8.49
CA ASP A 413 -13.61 -9.32 -7.51
C ASP A 413 -12.69 -10.24 -6.68
N VAL A 414 -13.21 -10.70 -5.54
CA VAL A 414 -12.45 -11.51 -4.59
C VAL A 414 -12.01 -12.86 -5.17
N ASN A 415 -12.83 -13.49 -6.02
CA ASN A 415 -12.47 -14.79 -6.60
C ASN A 415 -11.28 -14.63 -7.53
N THR A 416 -11.29 -13.62 -8.39
CA THR A 416 -10.16 -13.26 -9.25
C THR A 416 -8.91 -12.96 -8.42
N PHE A 417 -9.02 -12.20 -7.33
CA PHE A 417 -7.91 -11.96 -6.42
C PHE A 417 -7.32 -13.26 -5.86
N ILE A 418 -8.14 -14.17 -5.33
CA ILE A 418 -7.68 -15.43 -4.74
C ILE A 418 -7.03 -16.34 -5.79
N VAL A 419 -7.60 -16.43 -7.01
CA VAL A 419 -6.99 -17.18 -8.12
C VAL A 419 -5.60 -16.65 -8.45
N ARG A 420 -5.45 -15.35 -8.55
CA ARG A 420 -4.15 -14.72 -8.85
C ARG A 420 -3.15 -14.87 -7.71
N TYR A 421 -3.61 -14.77 -6.48
CA TYR A 421 -2.78 -15.06 -5.32
C TYR A 421 -2.26 -16.50 -5.35
N TYR A 422 -3.13 -17.48 -5.62
CA TYR A 422 -2.73 -18.88 -5.80
C TYR A 422 -1.68 -19.05 -6.89
N LEU A 423 -1.88 -18.45 -8.07
CA LEU A 423 -0.93 -18.53 -9.17
C LEU A 423 0.42 -17.90 -8.82
N THR A 424 0.41 -16.79 -8.11
CA THR A 424 1.64 -16.12 -7.64
C THR A 424 2.40 -16.98 -6.65
N VAL A 425 1.72 -17.56 -5.65
CA VAL A 425 2.33 -18.47 -4.68
C VAL A 425 2.92 -19.69 -5.39
N LYS A 426 2.19 -20.29 -6.33
CA LYS A 426 2.64 -21.43 -7.11
C LYS A 426 3.90 -21.12 -7.94
N LYS A 427 3.98 -19.94 -8.56
CA LYS A 427 5.15 -19.47 -9.30
C LYS A 427 6.36 -19.32 -8.38
N ILE A 428 6.21 -18.63 -7.24
CA ILE A 428 7.29 -18.44 -6.26
C ILE A 428 7.82 -19.78 -5.74
N CYS A 429 6.93 -20.72 -5.44
CA CYS A 429 7.32 -22.04 -4.96
C CYS A 429 8.13 -22.83 -5.99
N ARG A 430 7.74 -22.77 -7.28
CA ARG A 430 8.48 -23.41 -8.36
C ARG A 430 9.88 -22.79 -8.55
N GLU A 431 9.98 -21.46 -8.47
CA GLU A 431 11.25 -20.75 -8.63
C GLU A 431 12.24 -21.03 -7.48
N ARG A 432 11.74 -21.35 -6.29
CA ARG A 432 12.59 -21.69 -5.13
C ARG A 432 13.05 -23.14 -5.10
N GLN A 433 12.62 -23.99 -6.04
CA GLN A 433 12.88 -25.45 -6.04
C GLN A 433 12.47 -26.13 -4.73
N ASP A 434 11.60 -25.54 -3.95
CA ASP A 434 11.09 -26.16 -2.74
C ASP A 434 10.27 -27.37 -3.16
N ALA A 435 10.69 -28.57 -2.74
CA ALA A 435 9.94 -29.82 -2.89
C ALA A 435 8.66 -29.70 -2.07
N ILE A 436 7.63 -29.10 -2.68
CA ILE A 436 6.35 -28.92 -2.03
C ILE A 436 5.57 -30.23 -2.20
N SER A 437 5.12 -30.79 -1.08
CA SER A 437 4.22 -31.92 -1.03
C SER A 437 3.09 -31.75 -2.08
N PRO A 438 2.69 -32.81 -2.80
CA PRO A 438 1.58 -32.77 -3.76
C PRO A 438 0.27 -32.19 -3.23
N LEU A 439 0.07 -32.20 -1.92
CA LEU A 439 -1.06 -31.60 -1.19
C LEU A 439 -1.00 -30.05 -1.09
N LEU A 440 0.04 -29.40 -1.62
CA LEU A 440 0.26 -27.98 -1.50
C LEU A 440 0.10 -27.19 -2.82
N TYR A 441 -0.36 -27.87 -3.89
CA TYR A 441 -0.60 -27.25 -5.20
C TYR A 441 -2.06 -27.25 -5.61
#